data_7aefcbb4b303b236f5804f9ddc2f5264
#
_entry.id   7aefcbb4b303b236f5804f9ddc2f5264
#
_cell.length_a   1.000
_cell.length_b   1.000
_cell.length_c   1.000
_cell.angle_alpha   90.00
_cell.angle_beta   90.00
_cell.angle_gamma   90.00
#
_symmetry.space_group_name_H-M   'P 1'
#
loop_
_entity.id
_entity.type
_entity.pdbx_description
1 polymer ?
#
loop_
_entity_poly.entity_id
_entity_poly.type
_entity_poly.pdbx_seq_one_letter_code
_entity_poly.pdbx_strand_id
1 'polypeptide(L)'
;MCIRDSYKAQLELARQSLLIRELFANFQKKNPVTDAEIKGEYDKFVAANGGKEYRARHILVEKEDEAKALIAELKKGGKFEDLAKKASKDPGSGANGGDLDWASAASYVPEFSNAMIKLEKGQLTENPVKSQFGFHIIRVDDVREAQLPPLEEVKPQITQQLTQSKLGKFQEDLRAKAKVK
;
A
#
# COMPACT_ATOMS: atom_id res chain seq x y z
N MET A 1 4.65 12.45 51.81
CA MET A 1 3.58 11.78 51.07
C MET A 1 3.16 10.57 51.87
N CYS A 2 1.90 10.52 52.35
CA CYS A 2 1.46 9.47 53.28
C CYS A 2 1.23 8.15 52.51
N ILE A 3 1.72 7.01 53.03
CA ILE A 3 1.58 5.69 52.43
C ILE A 3 0.09 5.38 52.11
N ARG A 4 -0.82 5.84 52.97
CA ARG A 4 -2.27 5.69 52.80
C ARG A 4 -2.79 6.45 51.53
N ASP A 5 -2.24 7.61 51.21
CA ASP A 5 -2.68 8.41 50.05
C ASP A 5 -2.16 7.80 48.77
N SER A 6 -0.93 7.28 48.78
CA SER A 6 -0.36 6.51 47.67
C SER A 6 -1.18 5.24 47.37
N TYR A 7 -1.56 4.49 48.41
CA TYR A 7 -2.39 3.29 48.24
C TYR A 7 -3.77 3.60 47.65
N LYS A 8 -4.45 4.65 48.15
CA LYS A 8 -5.76 5.08 47.62
C LYS A 8 -5.65 5.48 46.14
N ALA A 9 -4.62 6.23 45.76
CA ALA A 9 -4.39 6.62 44.39
C ALA A 9 -4.16 5.39 43.46
N GLN A 10 -3.35 4.43 43.91
CA GLN A 10 -3.12 3.17 43.17
C GLN A 10 -4.40 2.34 43.01
N LEU A 11 -5.20 2.25 44.07
CA LEU A 11 -6.47 1.53 44.04
C LEU A 11 -7.46 2.18 43.06
N GLU A 12 -7.55 3.51 43.03
CA GLU A 12 -8.41 4.23 42.10
C GLU A 12 -7.95 4.04 40.65
N LEU A 13 -6.64 4.10 40.37
CA LEU A 13 -6.08 3.83 39.05
C LEU A 13 -6.39 2.39 38.60
N ALA A 14 -6.25 1.40 39.49
CA ALA A 14 -6.58 0.03 39.20
C ALA A 14 -8.08 -0.15 38.88
N ARG A 15 -8.94 0.48 39.66
CA ARG A 15 -10.40 0.49 39.43
C ARG A 15 -10.75 1.10 38.08
N GLN A 16 -10.18 2.27 37.76
CA GLN A 16 -10.42 2.93 36.47
C GLN A 16 -9.96 2.06 35.31
N SER A 17 -8.79 1.42 35.42
CA SER A 17 -8.27 0.52 34.41
C SER A 17 -9.19 -0.68 34.16
N LEU A 18 -9.75 -1.26 35.24
CA LEU A 18 -10.71 -2.35 35.15
C LEU A 18 -12.01 -1.90 34.47
N LEU A 19 -12.55 -0.73 34.86
CA LEU A 19 -13.77 -0.20 34.26
C LEU A 19 -13.59 0.10 32.78
N ILE A 20 -12.45 0.67 32.38
CA ILE A 20 -12.14 0.94 30.98
C ILE A 20 -12.07 -0.37 30.20
N ARG A 21 -11.37 -1.38 30.74
CA ARG A 21 -11.27 -2.69 30.09
C ARG A 21 -12.64 -3.35 29.90
N GLU A 22 -13.48 -3.33 30.94
CA GLU A 22 -14.83 -3.87 30.88
C GLU A 22 -15.72 -3.09 29.91
N LEU A 23 -15.59 -1.78 29.84
CA LEU A 23 -16.31 -0.94 28.89
C LEU A 23 -16.00 -1.36 27.43
N PHE A 24 -14.72 -1.53 27.09
CA PHE A 24 -14.31 -1.99 25.76
C PHE A 24 -14.72 -3.43 25.48
N ALA A 25 -14.59 -4.33 26.45
CA ALA A 25 -15.04 -5.72 26.30
C ALA A 25 -16.56 -5.81 26.04
N ASN A 26 -17.35 -5.03 26.78
CA ASN A 26 -18.79 -4.95 26.58
C ASN A 26 -19.16 -4.33 25.23
N PHE A 27 -18.43 -3.31 24.79
CA PHE A 27 -18.64 -2.72 23.46
C PHE A 27 -18.36 -3.76 22.36
N GLN A 28 -17.25 -4.47 22.40
CA GLN A 28 -16.90 -5.52 21.43
C GLN A 28 -17.95 -6.63 21.41
N LYS A 29 -18.42 -7.07 22.58
CA LYS A 29 -19.46 -8.09 22.69
C LYS A 29 -20.79 -7.68 22.07
N LYS A 30 -21.16 -6.39 22.19
CA LYS A 30 -22.39 -5.84 21.61
C LYS A 30 -22.26 -5.48 20.14
N ASN A 31 -21.05 -5.25 19.65
CA ASN A 31 -20.75 -4.83 18.29
C ASN A 31 -19.72 -5.77 17.64
N PRO A 32 -20.01 -7.07 17.51
CA PRO A 32 -19.10 -7.99 16.87
C PRO A 32 -18.85 -7.58 15.41
N VAL A 33 -17.70 -7.98 14.90
CA VAL A 33 -17.44 -7.87 13.46
C VAL A 33 -18.24 -8.96 12.76
N THR A 34 -19.04 -8.59 11.79
CA THR A 34 -19.88 -9.51 11.02
C THR A 34 -19.17 -10.04 9.78
N ASP A 35 -19.57 -11.20 9.28
CA ASP A 35 -19.04 -11.74 8.02
C ASP A 35 -19.32 -10.82 6.82
N ALA A 36 -20.42 -10.07 6.86
CA ALA A 36 -20.74 -9.08 5.84
C ALA A 36 -19.74 -7.92 5.83
N GLU A 37 -19.30 -7.44 7.00
CA GLU A 37 -18.27 -6.41 7.10
C GLU A 37 -16.90 -6.92 6.63
N ILE A 38 -16.56 -8.15 7.01
CA ILE A 38 -15.31 -8.81 6.57
C ILE A 38 -15.30 -8.95 5.04
N LYS A 39 -16.40 -9.45 4.48
CA LYS A 39 -16.53 -9.57 3.03
C LYS A 39 -16.47 -8.22 2.33
N GLY A 40 -17.15 -7.21 2.85
CA GLY A 40 -17.12 -5.85 2.28
C GLY A 40 -15.72 -5.24 2.28
N GLU A 41 -14.91 -5.49 3.30
CA GLU A 41 -13.51 -5.03 3.35
C GLU A 41 -12.61 -5.83 2.40
N TYR A 42 -12.83 -7.13 2.32
CA TYR A 42 -12.15 -7.98 1.33
C TYR A 42 -12.49 -7.60 -0.11
N ASP A 43 -13.76 -7.32 -0.42
CA ASP A 43 -14.19 -6.89 -1.76
C ASP A 43 -13.52 -5.56 -2.15
N LYS A 44 -13.35 -4.63 -1.21
CA LYS A 44 -12.59 -3.39 -1.44
C LYS A 44 -11.11 -3.68 -1.71
N PHE A 45 -10.51 -4.60 -0.94
CA PHE A 45 -9.13 -5.02 -1.15
C PHE A 45 -8.96 -5.64 -2.53
N VAL A 46 -9.87 -6.52 -2.94
CA VAL A 46 -9.89 -7.14 -4.28
C VAL A 46 -10.06 -6.08 -5.36
N ALA A 47 -10.99 -5.12 -5.18
CA ALA A 47 -11.20 -4.04 -6.15
C ALA A 47 -9.97 -3.13 -6.31
N ALA A 48 -9.24 -2.90 -5.22
CA ALA A 48 -8.04 -2.06 -5.24
C ALA A 48 -6.78 -2.78 -5.76
N ASN A 49 -6.65 -4.09 -5.48
CA ASN A 49 -5.44 -4.87 -5.75
C ASN A 49 -5.67 -6.01 -6.74
N GLY A 50 -6.93 -6.30 -7.07
CA GLY A 50 -7.31 -7.30 -8.07
C GLY A 50 -7.06 -6.80 -9.49
N GLY A 51 -7.12 -7.74 -10.43
CA GLY A 51 -6.89 -7.47 -11.84
C GLY A 51 -5.53 -7.95 -12.29
N LYS A 52 -4.82 -7.14 -13.07
CA LYS A 52 -3.53 -7.55 -13.65
C LYS A 52 -2.35 -7.04 -12.82
N GLU A 53 -1.41 -7.91 -12.59
CA GLU A 53 -0.07 -7.57 -12.15
C GLU A 53 0.88 -7.52 -13.36
N TYR A 54 1.76 -6.55 -13.34
CA TYR A 54 2.73 -6.30 -14.39
C TYR A 54 4.13 -6.51 -13.81
N ARG A 55 4.93 -7.29 -14.49
CA ARG A 55 6.37 -7.27 -14.27
C ARG A 55 6.96 -6.27 -15.25
N ALA A 56 7.30 -5.11 -14.73
CA ALA A 56 7.79 -4.01 -15.54
C ALA A 56 9.25 -3.71 -15.21
N ARG A 57 9.95 -3.15 -16.18
CA ARG A 57 11.24 -2.48 -16.00
C ARG A 57 11.13 -1.04 -16.38
N HIS A 58 11.89 -0.19 -15.69
CA HIS A 58 11.97 1.20 -16.09
C HIS A 58 13.37 1.79 -15.99
N ILE A 59 13.58 2.86 -16.75
CA ILE A 59 14.74 3.73 -16.64
C ILE A 59 14.21 5.13 -16.36
N LEU A 60 14.69 5.75 -15.29
CA LEU A 60 14.34 7.11 -14.91
C LEU A 60 15.51 8.03 -15.24
N VAL A 61 15.25 9.10 -15.98
CA VAL A 61 16.23 10.15 -16.30
C VAL A 61 15.63 11.53 -16.10
N GLU A 62 16.50 12.56 -15.96
CA GLU A 62 16.04 13.91 -15.70
C GLU A 62 15.61 14.66 -16.97
N LYS A 63 16.20 14.31 -18.13
CA LYS A 63 16.02 15.03 -19.39
C LYS A 63 15.28 14.18 -20.41
N GLU A 64 14.36 14.81 -21.13
CA GLU A 64 13.59 14.17 -22.18
C GLU A 64 14.47 13.68 -23.35
N ASP A 65 15.47 14.47 -23.74
CA ASP A 65 16.37 14.09 -24.82
C ASP A 65 17.22 12.87 -24.51
N GLU A 66 17.63 12.72 -23.25
CA GLU A 66 18.32 11.53 -22.76
C GLU A 66 17.41 10.30 -22.85
N ALA A 67 16.15 10.44 -22.42
CA ALA A 67 15.17 9.36 -22.52
C ALA A 67 14.90 8.95 -23.98
N LYS A 68 14.79 9.92 -24.91
CA LYS A 68 14.65 9.64 -26.35
C LYS A 68 15.85 8.92 -26.94
N ALA A 69 17.05 9.30 -26.53
CA ALA A 69 18.29 8.64 -26.98
C ALA A 69 18.33 7.19 -26.50
N LEU A 70 17.99 6.94 -25.24
CA LEU A 70 17.93 5.59 -24.67
C LEU A 70 16.85 4.71 -25.34
N ILE A 71 15.68 5.27 -25.65
CA ILE A 71 14.64 4.55 -26.43
C ILE A 71 15.18 4.18 -27.80
N ALA A 72 15.89 5.08 -28.48
CA ALA A 72 16.48 4.80 -29.79
C ALA A 72 17.55 3.71 -29.71
N GLU A 73 18.36 3.67 -28.64
CA GLU A 73 19.36 2.63 -28.40
C GLU A 73 18.70 1.28 -28.11
N LEU A 74 17.65 1.24 -27.30
CA LEU A 74 16.85 0.05 -27.03
C LEU A 74 16.23 -0.52 -28.31
N LYS A 75 15.68 0.32 -29.16
CA LYS A 75 15.11 -0.09 -30.47
C LYS A 75 16.17 -0.66 -31.43
N LYS A 76 17.44 -0.32 -31.25
CA LYS A 76 18.57 -0.89 -32.01
C LYS A 76 19.11 -2.19 -31.42
N GLY A 77 18.49 -2.71 -30.36
CA GLY A 77 18.87 -3.98 -29.73
C GLY A 77 19.76 -3.83 -28.50
N GLY A 78 19.89 -2.59 -27.96
CA GLY A 78 20.54 -2.39 -26.66
C GLY A 78 19.85 -3.17 -25.54
N LYS A 79 20.64 -3.70 -24.61
CA LYS A 79 20.10 -4.43 -23.46
C LYS A 79 19.54 -3.46 -22.42
N PHE A 80 18.27 -3.63 -22.10
CA PHE A 80 17.56 -2.74 -21.16
C PHE A 80 18.25 -2.66 -19.80
N GLU A 81 18.68 -3.82 -19.29
CA GLU A 81 19.32 -3.98 -18.00
C GLU A 81 20.64 -3.20 -17.91
N ASP A 82 21.44 -3.24 -18.96
CA ASP A 82 22.74 -2.55 -19.01
C ASP A 82 22.54 -1.04 -19.08
N LEU A 83 21.56 -0.55 -19.86
CA LEU A 83 21.22 0.84 -19.96
C LEU A 83 20.60 1.37 -18.66
N ALA A 84 19.74 0.60 -18.01
CA ALA A 84 19.19 0.93 -16.70
C ALA A 84 20.28 1.13 -15.64
N LYS A 85 21.22 0.16 -15.53
CA LYS A 85 22.34 0.25 -14.59
C LYS A 85 23.24 1.45 -14.86
N LYS A 86 23.39 1.85 -16.12
CA LYS A 86 24.26 2.96 -16.53
C LYS A 86 23.63 4.32 -16.38
N ALA A 87 22.34 4.45 -16.71
CA ALA A 87 21.70 5.74 -16.90
C ALA A 87 20.56 6.02 -15.90
N SER A 88 19.94 4.99 -15.30
CA SER A 88 18.78 5.23 -14.44
C SER A 88 19.16 5.99 -13.17
N LYS A 89 18.38 7.01 -12.86
CA LYS A 89 18.46 7.79 -11.63
C LYS A 89 17.57 7.21 -10.52
N ASP A 90 16.85 6.12 -10.80
CA ASP A 90 16.06 5.44 -9.77
C ASP A 90 16.97 4.63 -8.84
N PRO A 91 17.06 5.00 -7.54
CA PRO A 91 17.93 4.32 -6.59
C PRO A 91 17.42 2.91 -6.23
N GLY A 92 16.11 2.66 -6.42
CA GLY A 92 15.48 1.38 -6.06
C GLY A 92 15.74 0.28 -7.09
N SER A 93 15.57 0.58 -8.36
CA SER A 93 15.63 -0.43 -9.41
C SER A 93 16.81 -0.29 -10.37
N GLY A 94 17.45 0.88 -10.45
CA GLY A 94 18.52 1.14 -11.41
C GLY A 94 19.66 0.12 -11.36
N ALA A 95 20.15 -0.19 -10.15
CA ALA A 95 21.20 -1.18 -9.94
C ALA A 95 20.78 -2.61 -10.34
N ASN A 96 19.48 -2.90 -10.28
CA ASN A 96 18.88 -4.20 -10.65
C ASN A 96 18.41 -4.24 -12.12
N GLY A 97 18.96 -3.37 -12.98
CA GLY A 97 18.59 -3.34 -14.38
C GLY A 97 17.18 -2.80 -14.63
N GLY A 98 16.67 -1.97 -13.72
CA GLY A 98 15.37 -1.32 -13.79
C GLY A 98 14.18 -2.21 -13.41
N ASP A 99 14.41 -3.45 -12.93
CA ASP A 99 13.34 -4.39 -12.56
C ASP A 99 12.54 -3.91 -11.36
N LEU A 100 11.23 -3.80 -11.53
CA LEU A 100 10.28 -3.36 -10.52
C LEU A 100 9.51 -4.53 -9.88
N ASP A 101 9.87 -5.77 -10.28
CA ASP A 101 9.17 -6.99 -9.89
C ASP A 101 7.67 -6.96 -10.26
N TRP A 102 6.87 -7.88 -9.70
CA TRP A 102 5.44 -7.96 -9.92
C TRP A 102 4.70 -6.94 -9.06
N ALA A 103 3.93 -6.07 -9.69
CA ALA A 103 3.10 -5.11 -8.98
C ALA A 103 1.83 -4.77 -9.76
N SER A 104 0.79 -4.36 -9.04
CA SER A 104 -0.42 -3.82 -9.64
C SER A 104 -0.17 -2.42 -10.21
N ALA A 105 -0.97 -2.02 -11.20
CA ALA A 105 -0.89 -0.67 -11.76
C ALA A 105 -1.12 0.43 -10.71
N ALA A 106 -1.91 0.15 -9.66
CA ALA A 106 -2.19 1.08 -8.57
C ALA A 106 -0.97 1.38 -7.68
N SER A 107 0.11 0.60 -7.78
CA SER A 107 1.35 0.82 -7.02
C SER A 107 2.20 1.97 -7.56
N TYR A 108 1.88 2.50 -8.73
CA TYR A 108 2.67 3.52 -9.41
C TYR A 108 1.91 4.84 -9.54
N VAL A 109 2.65 5.92 -9.83
CA VAL A 109 2.04 7.21 -10.15
C VAL A 109 1.18 7.12 -11.41
N PRO A 110 0.09 7.90 -11.51
CA PRO A 110 -0.90 7.78 -12.58
C PRO A 110 -0.30 7.83 -13.99
N GLU A 111 0.70 8.68 -14.21
CA GLU A 111 1.35 8.83 -15.51
C GLU A 111 2.07 7.56 -15.95
N PHE A 112 2.77 6.93 -14.99
CA PHE A 112 3.46 5.65 -15.20
C PHE A 112 2.47 4.51 -15.44
N SER A 113 1.46 4.38 -14.55
CA SER A 113 0.41 3.36 -14.67
C SER A 113 -0.32 3.42 -16.00
N ASN A 114 -0.75 4.63 -16.41
CA ASN A 114 -1.50 4.84 -17.66
C ASN A 114 -0.67 4.50 -18.91
N ALA A 115 0.64 4.65 -18.84
CA ALA A 115 1.52 4.22 -19.91
C ALA A 115 1.72 2.70 -19.91
N MET A 116 2.00 2.13 -18.71
CA MET A 116 2.28 0.71 -18.52
C MET A 116 1.12 -0.19 -18.94
N ILE A 117 -0.13 0.14 -18.54
CA ILE A 117 -1.31 -0.69 -18.86
C ILE A 117 -1.65 -0.75 -20.35
N LYS A 118 -1.11 0.17 -21.17
CA LYS A 118 -1.28 0.18 -22.62
C LYS A 118 -0.26 -0.67 -23.36
N LEU A 119 0.78 -1.12 -22.64
CA LEU A 119 1.84 -1.95 -23.20
C LEU A 119 1.46 -3.42 -23.09
N GLU A 120 1.73 -4.15 -24.15
CA GLU A 120 1.68 -5.61 -24.15
C GLU A 120 2.99 -6.20 -23.64
N LYS A 121 2.98 -7.49 -23.34
CA LYS A 121 4.18 -8.24 -22.93
C LYS A 121 5.32 -8.07 -23.96
N GLY A 122 6.48 -7.66 -23.48
CA GLY A 122 7.66 -7.38 -24.28
C GLY A 122 7.71 -5.98 -24.90
N GLN A 123 6.65 -5.20 -24.78
CA GLN A 123 6.61 -3.85 -25.37
C GLN A 123 7.33 -2.81 -24.52
N LEU A 124 7.89 -1.83 -25.22
CA LEU A 124 8.57 -0.67 -24.69
C LEU A 124 7.76 0.59 -25.01
N THR A 125 7.74 1.59 -24.12
CA THR A 125 7.17 2.91 -24.42
C THR A 125 7.85 3.54 -25.66
N GLU A 126 7.05 4.03 -26.57
CA GLU A 126 7.55 4.69 -27.79
C GLU A 126 8.12 6.09 -27.51
N ASN A 127 7.55 6.76 -26.52
CA ASN A 127 7.93 8.09 -26.07
C ASN A 127 8.22 8.09 -24.58
N PRO A 128 9.07 9.02 -24.09
CA PRO A 128 9.29 9.20 -22.67
C PRO A 128 8.00 9.55 -21.92
N VAL A 129 7.78 8.92 -20.77
CA VAL A 129 6.64 9.18 -19.89
C VAL A 129 7.08 10.18 -18.83
N LYS A 130 6.52 11.39 -18.87
CA LYS A 130 6.84 12.43 -17.89
C LYS A 130 6.07 12.23 -16.60
N SER A 131 6.76 12.31 -15.47
CA SER A 131 6.19 12.36 -14.11
C SER A 131 6.82 13.46 -13.28
N GLN A 132 6.45 13.59 -12.02
CA GLN A 132 7.10 14.49 -11.07
C GLN A 132 8.57 14.12 -10.76
N PHE A 133 8.99 12.88 -11.04
CA PHE A 133 10.34 12.37 -10.78
C PHE A 133 11.28 12.56 -11.98
N GLY A 134 10.74 12.84 -13.17
CA GLY A 134 11.49 12.92 -14.40
C GLY A 134 10.82 12.21 -15.57
N PHE A 135 11.62 11.66 -16.46
CA PHE A 135 11.17 10.95 -17.66
C PHE A 135 11.45 9.46 -17.51
N HIS A 136 10.41 8.66 -17.66
CA HIS A 136 10.46 7.21 -17.56
C HIS A 136 10.43 6.57 -18.93
N ILE A 137 11.23 5.53 -19.09
CA ILE A 137 11.17 4.57 -20.18
C ILE A 137 10.71 3.27 -19.57
N ILE A 138 9.58 2.72 -20.04
CA ILE A 138 8.92 1.57 -19.41
C ILE A 138 8.89 0.41 -20.39
N ARG A 139 9.26 -0.78 -19.94
CA ARG A 139 9.08 -2.04 -20.66
C ARG A 139 8.27 -2.99 -19.80
N VAL A 140 7.26 -3.61 -20.35
CA VAL A 140 6.49 -4.67 -19.69
C VAL A 140 7.10 -6.02 -20.06
N ASP A 141 7.72 -6.69 -19.10
CA ASP A 141 8.33 -8.01 -19.33
C ASP A 141 7.29 -9.13 -19.31
N ASP A 142 6.29 -9.03 -18.42
CA ASP A 142 5.22 -10.00 -18.33
C ASP A 142 3.95 -9.39 -17.68
N VAL A 143 2.82 -10.06 -17.89
CA VAL A 143 1.50 -9.69 -17.31
C VAL A 143 0.82 -10.94 -16.82
N ARG A 144 0.26 -10.90 -15.61
CA ARG A 144 -0.51 -12.00 -15.03
C ARG A 144 -1.75 -11.50 -14.31
N GLU A 145 -2.70 -12.39 -14.06
CA GLU A 145 -3.78 -12.10 -13.12
C GLU A 145 -3.22 -12.04 -11.69
N ALA A 146 -3.66 -11.03 -10.93
CA ALA A 146 -3.22 -10.85 -9.56
C ALA A 146 -3.60 -12.05 -8.69
N GLN A 147 -2.64 -12.64 -8.03
CA GLN A 147 -2.87 -13.73 -7.08
C GLN A 147 -3.16 -13.14 -5.71
N LEU A 148 -4.45 -12.89 -5.44
CA LEU A 148 -4.88 -12.41 -4.13
C LEU A 148 -5.08 -13.59 -3.18
N PRO A 149 -4.69 -13.45 -1.90
CA PRO A 149 -4.96 -14.49 -0.92
C PRO A 149 -6.48 -14.69 -0.76
N PRO A 150 -6.95 -15.93 -0.62
CA PRO A 150 -8.36 -16.20 -0.41
C PRO A 150 -8.87 -15.56 0.88
N LEU A 151 -10.17 -15.23 0.92
CA LEU A 151 -10.82 -14.59 2.07
C LEU A 151 -10.53 -15.32 3.38
N GLU A 152 -10.56 -16.64 3.38
CA GLU A 152 -10.37 -17.46 4.59
C GLU A 152 -8.98 -17.25 5.21
N GLU A 153 -7.97 -17.04 4.39
CA GLU A 153 -6.59 -16.82 4.86
C GLU A 153 -6.43 -15.45 5.53
N VAL A 154 -7.05 -14.42 4.97
CA VAL A 154 -6.94 -13.04 5.46
C VAL A 154 -8.04 -12.64 6.44
N LYS A 155 -9.07 -13.48 6.62
CA LYS A 155 -10.21 -13.24 7.50
C LYS A 155 -9.82 -12.87 8.94
N PRO A 156 -8.86 -13.54 9.59
CA PRO A 156 -8.43 -13.17 10.94
C PRO A 156 -7.85 -11.76 11.00
N GLN A 157 -7.04 -11.39 10.02
CA GLN A 157 -6.39 -10.09 9.93
C GLN A 157 -7.41 -8.97 9.70
N ILE A 158 -8.35 -9.18 8.76
CA ILE A 158 -9.44 -8.21 8.50
C ILE A 158 -10.30 -8.05 9.75
N THR A 159 -10.63 -9.15 10.43
CA THR A 159 -11.42 -9.10 11.68
C THR A 159 -10.72 -8.28 12.75
N GLN A 160 -9.43 -8.47 12.94
CA GLN A 160 -8.63 -7.70 13.89
C GLN A 160 -8.62 -6.21 13.53
N GLN A 161 -8.40 -5.87 12.28
CA GLN A 161 -8.38 -4.49 11.79
C GLN A 161 -9.74 -3.79 11.98
N LEU A 162 -10.83 -4.46 11.61
CA LEU A 162 -12.18 -3.94 11.81
C LEU A 162 -12.53 -3.75 13.29
N THR A 163 -12.11 -4.69 14.15
CA THR A 163 -12.29 -4.58 15.60
C THR A 163 -11.56 -3.35 16.14
N GLN A 164 -10.32 -3.13 15.76
CA GLN A 164 -9.54 -1.96 16.16
C GLN A 164 -10.17 -0.66 15.64
N SER A 165 -10.64 -0.64 14.40
CA SER A 165 -11.33 0.52 13.82
C SER A 165 -12.62 0.85 14.58
N LYS A 166 -13.44 -0.16 14.92
CA LYS A 166 -14.66 0.04 15.72
C LYS A 166 -14.34 0.59 17.12
N LEU A 167 -13.28 0.07 17.76
CA LEU A 167 -12.83 0.58 19.07
C LEU A 167 -12.31 2.01 18.99
N GLY A 168 -11.54 2.34 17.95
CA GLY A 168 -11.06 3.71 17.72
C GLY A 168 -12.20 4.71 17.59
N LYS A 169 -13.18 4.40 16.74
CA LYS A 169 -14.39 5.22 16.59
C LYS A 169 -15.16 5.37 17.90
N PHE A 170 -15.31 4.29 18.65
CA PHE A 170 -15.97 4.33 19.95
C PHE A 170 -15.23 5.22 20.95
N GLN A 171 -13.90 5.19 20.97
CA GLN A 171 -13.08 6.08 21.80
C GLN A 171 -13.24 7.56 21.40
N GLU A 172 -13.26 7.84 20.09
CA GLU A 172 -13.49 9.20 19.57
C GLU A 172 -14.87 9.71 19.96
N ASP A 173 -15.91 8.90 19.81
CA ASP A 173 -17.28 9.24 20.21
C ASP A 173 -17.39 9.50 21.71
N LEU A 174 -16.71 8.72 22.54
CA LEU A 174 -16.67 8.95 23.99
C LEU A 174 -15.97 10.26 24.33
N ARG A 175 -14.84 10.57 23.67
CA ARG A 175 -14.12 11.83 23.87
C ARG A 175 -14.96 13.04 23.44
N ALA A 176 -15.65 12.94 22.31
CA ALA A 176 -16.53 14.02 21.83
C ALA A 176 -17.72 14.30 22.76
N LYS A 177 -18.23 13.26 23.45
CA LYS A 177 -19.32 13.37 24.42
C LYS A 177 -18.85 13.73 25.83
N ALA A 178 -17.57 13.52 26.13
CA ALA A 178 -17.02 13.84 27.44
C ALA A 178 -16.95 15.36 27.65
N LYS A 179 -17.63 15.84 28.68
CA LYS A 179 -17.44 17.20 29.17
C LYS A 179 -16.16 17.20 30.02
N VAL A 180 -15.05 17.59 29.42
CA VAL A 180 -13.80 17.83 30.18
C VAL A 180 -14.00 19.12 30.94
N LYS A 181 -14.04 19.02 32.28
CA LYS A 181 -14.05 20.19 33.18
C LYS A 181 -12.62 20.61 33.46
#